data_a4ad25b5e769ce5dbafaf1e54396a178
#
_entry.id   a4ad25b5e769ce5dbafaf1e54396a178
#
_cell.length_a   1.000
_cell.length_b   1.000
_cell.length_c   1.000
_cell.angle_alpha   90.00
_cell.angle_beta   90.00
_cell.angle_gamma   90.00
#
_symmetry.space_group_name_H-M   'P 1'
#
loop_
_entity.id
_entity.type
_entity.pdbx_description
1 polymer ?
#
loop_
_entity_poly.entity_id
_entity_poly.type
_entity_poly.pdbx_seq_one_letter_code
_entity_poly.pdbx_strand_id
1 'polypeptide(L)'
;MKLGEALTERAEAVRRVEQLRSRINGSARYQEGELPPEDAATLLSELDQVLDNLESLIRRINRTNAAVPVDDLGTLTDALARRDVLRLRHAVITAAADAAAGNGRGHPTRQLRSELKMLAALPVAELRGRADGLAGQLRELEVRIQRTNWEADLLD
;
A
#
# COMPACT_ATOMS: atom_id res chain seq x y z
N MET A 1 17.31 -5.51 15.38
CA MET A 1 15.90 -5.50 14.91
C MET A 1 15.88 -5.93 13.45
N LYS A 2 14.98 -6.81 13.08
CA LYS A 2 14.76 -7.18 11.68
C LYS A 2 13.94 -6.13 10.94
N LEU A 3 14.15 -6.02 9.63
CA LEU A 3 13.39 -5.08 8.81
C LEU A 3 11.87 -5.34 8.90
N GLY A 4 11.44 -6.61 8.97
CA GLY A 4 10.03 -6.97 9.15
C GLY A 4 9.44 -6.46 10.47
N GLU A 5 10.21 -6.51 11.56
CA GLU A 5 9.82 -5.92 12.85
C GLU A 5 9.67 -4.40 12.74
N ALA A 6 10.64 -3.73 12.11
CA ALA A 6 10.60 -2.28 11.89
C ALA A 6 9.38 -1.85 11.04
N LEU A 7 9.00 -2.63 10.03
CA LEU A 7 7.79 -2.38 9.24
C LEU A 7 6.51 -2.49 10.08
N THR A 8 6.47 -3.44 11.03
CA THR A 8 5.37 -3.60 11.97
C THR A 8 5.31 -2.41 12.93
N GLU A 9 6.43 -2.05 13.55
CA GLU A 9 6.52 -0.87 14.44
C GLU A 9 6.11 0.43 13.73
N ARG A 10 6.52 0.61 12.47
CA ARG A 10 6.08 1.76 11.67
C ARG A 10 4.55 1.80 11.53
N ALA A 11 3.93 0.66 11.23
CA ALA A 11 2.47 0.59 11.10
C ALA A 11 1.76 0.86 12.43
N GLU A 12 2.33 0.41 13.55
CA GLU A 12 1.80 0.70 14.89
C GLU A 12 1.96 2.17 15.27
N ALA A 13 3.10 2.79 14.96
CA ALA A 13 3.32 4.21 15.18
C ALA A 13 2.32 5.07 14.41
N VAL A 14 2.03 4.74 13.15
CA VAL A 14 1.01 5.44 12.34
C VAL A 14 -0.36 5.30 12.99
N ARG A 15 -0.75 4.11 13.45
CA ARG A 15 -2.02 3.93 14.19
C ARG A 15 -2.05 4.75 15.48
N ARG A 16 -0.93 4.84 16.20
CA ARG A 16 -0.82 5.64 17.43
C ARG A 16 -1.00 7.13 17.14
N VAL A 17 -0.42 7.63 16.05
CA VAL A 17 -0.63 9.02 15.60
C VAL A 17 -2.12 9.30 15.37
N GLU A 18 -2.86 8.43 14.69
CA GLU A 18 -4.29 8.63 14.45
C GLU A 18 -5.12 8.58 15.75
N GLN A 19 -4.77 7.72 16.70
CA GLN A 19 -5.41 7.68 18.02
C GLN A 19 -5.17 8.97 18.80
N LEU A 20 -3.90 9.43 18.85
CA LEU A 20 -3.56 10.68 19.55
C LEU A 20 -4.24 11.88 18.89
N ARG A 21 -4.25 11.96 17.57
CA ARG A 21 -4.96 13.00 16.81
C ARG A 21 -6.44 13.09 17.20
N SER A 22 -7.13 11.96 17.29
CA SER A 22 -8.54 11.91 17.71
C SER A 22 -8.73 12.40 19.14
N ARG A 23 -7.87 11.97 20.08
CA ARG A 23 -7.92 12.36 21.50
C ARG A 23 -7.60 13.85 21.68
N ILE A 24 -6.60 14.37 20.96
CA ILE A 24 -6.25 15.81 20.98
C ILE A 24 -7.44 16.64 20.48
N ASN A 25 -8.03 16.28 19.35
CA ASN A 25 -9.16 16.99 18.80
C ASN A 25 -10.38 16.99 19.75
N GLY A 26 -10.63 15.86 20.43
CA GLY A 26 -11.69 15.73 21.42
C GLY A 26 -11.44 16.48 22.73
N SER A 27 -10.19 16.83 23.03
CA SER A 27 -9.76 17.52 24.26
C SER A 27 -9.32 18.98 24.03
N ALA A 28 -9.39 19.48 22.78
CA ALA A 28 -8.90 20.79 22.41
C ALA A 28 -9.81 21.95 22.87
N ARG A 29 -11.07 21.67 23.17
CA ARG A 29 -12.06 22.65 23.67
C ARG A 29 -12.91 22.03 24.76
N TYR A 30 -13.37 22.86 25.69
CA TYR A 30 -14.24 22.43 26.78
C TYR A 30 -15.22 23.56 27.09
N GLN A 31 -16.33 23.23 27.74
CA GLN A 31 -17.36 24.19 28.14
C GLN A 31 -16.93 24.90 29.43
N GLU A 32 -17.23 26.18 29.54
CA GLU A 32 -16.94 26.95 30.75
C GLU A 32 -17.55 26.27 31.98
N GLY A 33 -16.74 26.10 33.03
CA GLY A 33 -17.12 25.38 34.26
C GLY A 33 -16.89 23.87 34.23
N GLU A 34 -16.47 23.31 33.09
CA GLU A 34 -16.06 21.90 32.94
C GLU A 34 -14.55 21.77 32.74
N LEU A 35 -14.08 20.57 32.69
CA LEU A 35 -12.70 20.23 32.33
C LEU A 35 -12.67 19.50 31.00
N PRO A 36 -11.60 19.66 30.18
CA PRO A 36 -11.43 18.82 28.99
C PRO A 36 -11.29 17.34 29.41
N PRO A 37 -11.67 16.38 28.56
CA PRO A 37 -11.55 14.96 28.85
C PRO A 37 -10.13 14.53 29.20
N GLU A 38 -9.14 15.10 28.52
CA GLU A 38 -7.70 14.85 28.71
C GLU A 38 -6.92 16.16 28.58
N ASP A 39 -5.67 16.17 29.06
CA ASP A 39 -4.77 17.29 28.85
C ASP A 39 -4.21 17.28 27.43
N ALA A 40 -4.76 18.11 26.56
CA ALA A 40 -4.36 18.23 25.15
C ALA A 40 -2.89 18.59 24.96
N ALA A 41 -2.29 19.38 25.88
CA ALA A 41 -0.89 19.74 25.80
C ALA A 41 0.02 18.54 26.05
N THR A 42 -0.30 17.69 27.01
CA THR A 42 0.40 16.43 27.26
C THR A 42 0.28 15.47 26.07
N LEU A 43 -0.92 15.36 25.49
CA LEU A 43 -1.15 14.54 24.29
C LEU A 43 -0.37 15.04 23.09
N LEU A 44 -0.22 16.35 22.90
CA LEU A 44 0.63 16.93 21.85
C LEU A 44 2.11 16.56 22.05
N SER A 45 2.62 16.64 23.29
CA SER A 45 4.00 16.26 23.59
C SER A 45 4.23 14.75 23.32
N GLU A 46 3.27 13.89 23.65
CA GLU A 46 3.33 12.46 23.32
C GLU A 46 3.33 12.25 21.80
N LEU A 47 2.49 13.00 21.06
CA LEU A 47 2.43 12.95 19.60
C LEU A 47 3.78 13.32 18.97
N ASP A 48 4.43 14.38 19.45
CA ASP A 48 5.75 14.81 18.94
C ASP A 48 6.78 13.69 19.10
N GLN A 49 6.83 13.03 20.25
CA GLN A 49 7.74 11.90 20.49
C GLN A 49 7.46 10.71 19.55
N VAL A 50 6.18 10.41 19.31
CA VAL A 50 5.80 9.32 18.36
C VAL A 50 6.20 9.68 16.94
N LEU A 51 6.06 10.94 16.53
CA LEU A 51 6.45 11.41 15.20
C LEU A 51 7.95 11.41 14.99
N ASP A 52 8.75 11.83 15.97
CA ASP A 52 10.21 11.80 15.92
C ASP A 52 10.73 10.35 15.77
N ASN A 53 10.17 9.43 16.55
CA ASN A 53 10.50 8.01 16.46
C ASN A 53 10.08 7.43 15.11
N LEU A 54 8.91 7.80 14.60
CA LEU A 54 8.40 7.37 13.29
C LEU A 54 9.33 7.87 12.17
N GLU A 55 9.78 9.12 12.20
CA GLU A 55 10.73 9.66 11.22
C GLU A 55 12.02 8.85 11.21
N SER A 56 12.61 8.64 12.40
CA SER A 56 13.84 7.85 12.54
C SER A 56 13.67 6.44 11.93
N LEU A 57 12.56 5.78 12.25
CA LEU A 57 12.25 4.44 11.76
C LEU A 57 12.09 4.40 10.23
N ILE A 58 11.38 5.36 9.65
CA ILE A 58 11.21 5.48 8.20
C ILE A 58 12.57 5.66 7.51
N ARG A 59 13.44 6.51 8.03
CA ARG A 59 14.79 6.74 7.47
C ARG A 59 15.62 5.47 7.47
N ARG A 60 15.62 4.70 8.56
CA ARG A 60 16.33 3.43 8.68
C ARG A 60 15.77 2.37 7.73
N ILE A 61 14.44 2.25 7.62
CA ILE A 61 13.78 1.37 6.66
C ILE A 61 14.21 1.71 5.22
N ASN A 62 14.19 3.00 4.86
CA ASN A 62 14.56 3.43 3.52
C ASN A 62 16.03 3.12 3.19
N ARG A 63 16.95 3.35 4.13
CA ARG A 63 18.38 2.97 3.97
C ARG A 63 18.54 1.47 3.77
N THR A 64 17.83 0.68 4.59
CA THR A 64 17.86 -0.78 4.50
C THR A 64 17.33 -1.25 3.14
N ASN A 65 16.20 -0.74 2.70
CA ASN A 65 15.61 -1.07 1.39
C ASN A 65 16.56 -0.76 0.23
N ALA A 66 17.33 0.33 0.32
CA ALA A 66 18.27 0.74 -0.72
C ALA A 66 19.57 -0.07 -0.71
N ALA A 67 19.89 -0.75 0.38
CA ALA A 67 21.14 -1.50 0.54
C ALA A 67 21.00 -3.01 0.43
N VAL A 68 19.87 -3.56 0.87
CA VAL A 68 19.68 -5.03 0.96
C VAL A 68 19.36 -5.62 -0.41
N PRO A 69 20.14 -6.61 -0.89
CA PRO A 69 19.87 -7.29 -2.15
C PRO A 69 18.70 -8.26 -2.03
N VAL A 70 17.95 -8.44 -3.13
CA VAL A 70 16.91 -9.46 -3.28
C VAL A 70 17.28 -10.36 -4.46
N ASP A 71 18.01 -11.42 -4.18
CA ASP A 71 18.49 -12.38 -5.16
C ASP A 71 19.08 -11.70 -6.43
N ASP A 72 18.49 -11.96 -7.61
CA ASP A 72 18.87 -11.41 -8.91
C ASP A 72 18.09 -10.11 -9.30
N LEU A 73 17.28 -9.58 -8.40
CA LEU A 73 16.37 -8.45 -8.67
C LEU A 73 16.97 -7.06 -8.38
N GLY A 74 18.21 -7.00 -7.89
CA GLY A 74 18.79 -5.79 -7.37
C GLY A 74 18.51 -5.58 -5.89
N THR A 75 18.24 -4.36 -5.45
CA THR A 75 17.93 -4.05 -4.06
C THR A 75 16.46 -4.33 -3.71
N LEU A 76 16.13 -4.28 -2.43
CA LEU A 76 14.74 -4.37 -1.99
C LEU A 76 13.90 -3.21 -2.57
N THR A 77 14.48 -2.02 -2.76
CA THR A 77 13.84 -0.89 -3.45
C THR A 77 13.47 -1.27 -4.90
N ASP A 78 14.36 -1.94 -5.62
CA ASP A 78 14.11 -2.37 -7.01
C ASP A 78 13.00 -3.44 -7.06
N ALA A 79 13.02 -4.39 -6.11
CA ALA A 79 11.98 -5.41 -5.98
C ALA A 79 10.60 -4.80 -5.67
N LEU A 80 10.54 -3.79 -4.80
CA LEU A 80 9.32 -3.05 -4.48
C LEU A 80 8.78 -2.29 -5.70
N ALA A 81 9.64 -1.62 -6.46
CA ALA A 81 9.26 -0.94 -7.69
C ALA A 81 8.69 -1.92 -8.72
N ARG A 82 9.34 -3.09 -8.91
CA ARG A 82 8.84 -4.16 -9.78
C ARG A 82 7.47 -4.67 -9.34
N ARG A 83 7.28 -4.90 -8.04
CA ARG A 83 5.98 -5.31 -7.47
C ARG A 83 4.88 -4.32 -7.81
N ASP A 84 5.12 -3.04 -7.61
CA ASP A 84 4.12 -1.99 -7.83
C ASP A 84 3.73 -1.90 -9.31
N VAL A 85 4.69 -2.01 -10.22
CA VAL A 85 4.43 -2.04 -11.67
C VAL A 85 3.70 -3.33 -12.08
N LEU A 86 4.03 -4.49 -11.51
CA LEU A 86 3.30 -5.74 -11.78
C LEU A 86 1.84 -5.67 -11.32
N ARG A 87 1.57 -5.05 -10.17
CA ARG A 87 0.20 -4.80 -9.69
C ARG A 87 -0.59 -3.91 -10.65
N LEU A 88 0.00 -2.82 -11.12
CA LEU A 88 -0.62 -1.93 -12.10
C LEU A 88 -0.90 -2.66 -13.42
N ARG A 89 0.08 -3.41 -13.90
CA ARG A 89 -0.07 -4.19 -15.14
C ARG A 89 -1.18 -5.23 -15.03
N HIS A 90 -1.21 -5.97 -13.93
CA HIS A 90 -2.29 -6.94 -13.65
C HIS A 90 -3.66 -6.25 -13.63
N ALA A 91 -3.79 -5.12 -12.94
CA ALA A 91 -5.04 -4.37 -12.87
C ALA A 91 -5.53 -3.89 -14.24
N VAL A 92 -4.63 -3.36 -15.08
CA VAL A 92 -4.96 -2.90 -16.43
C VAL A 92 -5.39 -4.07 -17.34
N ILE A 93 -4.65 -5.18 -17.32
CA ILE A 93 -4.98 -6.35 -18.15
C ILE A 93 -6.31 -6.98 -17.70
N THR A 94 -6.57 -7.07 -16.40
CA THR A 94 -7.84 -7.56 -15.86
C THR A 94 -9.01 -6.67 -16.29
N ALA A 95 -8.86 -5.35 -16.14
CA ALA A 95 -9.88 -4.38 -16.54
C ALA A 95 -10.15 -4.42 -18.07
N ALA A 96 -9.10 -4.58 -18.89
CA ALA A 96 -9.22 -4.71 -20.32
C ALA A 96 -9.97 -6.01 -20.72
N ALA A 97 -9.69 -7.13 -20.04
CA ALA A 97 -10.41 -8.39 -20.25
C ALA A 97 -11.89 -8.27 -19.87
N ASP A 98 -12.19 -7.61 -18.73
CA ASP A 98 -13.57 -7.38 -18.29
C ASP A 98 -14.34 -6.49 -19.27
N ALA A 99 -13.72 -5.42 -19.73
CA ALA A 99 -14.31 -4.52 -20.72
C ALA A 99 -14.60 -5.23 -22.05
N ALA A 100 -13.65 -6.01 -22.55
CA ALA A 100 -13.81 -6.80 -23.78
C ALA A 100 -14.89 -7.89 -23.66
N ALA A 101 -15.08 -8.44 -22.46
CA ALA A 101 -16.15 -9.40 -22.17
C ALA A 101 -17.55 -8.75 -21.96
N GLY A 102 -17.63 -7.41 -21.97
CA GLY A 102 -18.87 -6.68 -21.74
C GLY A 102 -19.20 -6.44 -20.26
N ASN A 103 -18.27 -6.73 -19.33
CA ASN A 103 -18.45 -6.59 -17.89
C ASN A 103 -17.83 -5.31 -17.32
N GLY A 104 -17.31 -4.42 -18.16
CA GLY A 104 -16.62 -3.20 -17.74
C GLY A 104 -17.55 -2.18 -17.09
N ARG A 105 -17.16 -1.64 -15.95
CA ARG A 105 -17.87 -0.52 -15.32
C ARG A 105 -17.55 0.78 -16.07
N GLY A 106 -18.59 1.47 -16.55
CA GLY A 106 -18.54 2.91 -16.66
C GLY A 106 -18.26 3.52 -18.02
N HIS A 107 -18.84 2.99 -19.09
CA HIS A 107 -19.21 3.89 -20.20
C HIS A 107 -20.71 3.95 -20.26
N PRO A 108 -21.31 5.18 -20.28
CA PRO A 108 -22.73 5.29 -20.61
C PRO A 108 -22.89 4.61 -21.96
N THR A 109 -23.71 3.59 -21.97
CA THR A 109 -24.07 2.92 -23.20
C THR A 109 -24.57 3.99 -24.15
N ARG A 110 -23.75 4.35 -25.15
CA ARG A 110 -24.30 4.96 -26.35
C ARG A 110 -25.53 4.12 -26.73
N GLN A 111 -26.64 4.76 -27.01
CA GLN A 111 -27.79 4.06 -27.53
C GLN A 111 -27.36 3.30 -28.79
N LEU A 112 -27.05 2.02 -28.59
CA LEU A 112 -26.58 1.15 -29.64
C LEU A 112 -27.81 0.77 -30.46
N ARG A 113 -27.66 0.76 -31.77
CA ARG A 113 -28.69 0.19 -32.62
C ARG A 113 -28.89 -1.27 -32.19
N SER A 114 -30.09 -1.63 -31.73
CA SER A 114 -30.41 -2.94 -31.16
C SER A 114 -30.15 -4.13 -32.09
N GLU A 115 -29.94 -3.86 -33.40
CA GLU A 115 -29.71 -4.84 -34.44
C GLU A 115 -28.24 -5.21 -34.66
N LEU A 116 -27.31 -4.42 -34.09
CA LEU A 116 -25.86 -4.64 -34.24
C LEU A 116 -25.28 -5.32 -33.02
N LYS A 117 -24.51 -6.38 -33.24
CA LYS A 117 -23.79 -7.10 -32.19
C LYS A 117 -22.62 -6.26 -31.72
N MET A 118 -22.40 -6.26 -30.41
CA MET A 118 -21.15 -5.79 -29.82
C MET A 118 -20.10 -6.90 -29.89
N LEU A 119 -18.92 -6.56 -30.41
CA LEU A 119 -17.81 -7.50 -30.59
C LEU A 119 -16.64 -7.10 -29.69
N ALA A 120 -15.95 -8.09 -29.17
CA ALA A 120 -14.70 -7.85 -28.43
C ALA A 120 -13.60 -7.40 -29.39
N ALA A 121 -13.00 -6.23 -29.12
CA ALA A 121 -11.83 -5.74 -29.86
C ALA A 121 -10.52 -6.38 -29.39
N LEU A 122 -10.52 -7.02 -28.22
CA LEU A 122 -9.39 -7.68 -27.60
C LEU A 122 -9.68 -9.15 -27.33
N PRO A 123 -8.67 -10.04 -27.41
CA PRO A 123 -8.85 -11.47 -27.17
C PRO A 123 -9.01 -11.77 -25.66
N VAL A 124 -10.23 -11.92 -25.19
CA VAL A 124 -10.57 -12.08 -23.76
C VAL A 124 -9.82 -13.25 -23.12
N ALA A 125 -9.81 -14.42 -23.74
CA ALA A 125 -9.17 -15.61 -23.18
C ALA A 125 -7.64 -15.42 -23.04
N GLU A 126 -7.00 -14.77 -24.01
CA GLU A 126 -5.56 -14.46 -23.96
C GLU A 126 -5.26 -13.45 -22.84
N LEU A 127 -6.08 -12.41 -22.70
CA LEU A 127 -5.92 -11.42 -21.60
C LEU A 127 -6.13 -12.07 -20.23
N ARG A 128 -7.06 -12.97 -20.07
CA ARG A 128 -7.24 -13.75 -18.83
C ARG A 128 -5.99 -14.58 -18.51
N GLY A 129 -5.43 -15.28 -19.51
CA GLY A 129 -4.17 -16.03 -19.35
C GLY A 129 -2.99 -15.13 -18.96
N ARG A 130 -2.88 -13.94 -19.56
CA ARG A 130 -1.85 -12.94 -19.17
C ARG A 130 -2.05 -12.46 -17.73
N ALA A 131 -3.27 -12.17 -17.32
CA ALA A 131 -3.59 -11.77 -15.94
C ALA A 131 -3.19 -12.86 -14.94
N ASP A 132 -3.49 -14.13 -15.23
CA ASP A 132 -3.11 -15.27 -14.39
C ASP A 132 -1.59 -15.42 -14.28
N GLY A 133 -0.86 -15.25 -15.38
CA GLY A 133 0.61 -15.26 -15.38
C GLY A 133 1.20 -14.12 -14.54
N LEU A 134 0.66 -12.92 -14.66
CA LEU A 134 1.08 -11.76 -13.85
C LEU A 134 0.77 -11.96 -12.36
N ALA A 135 -0.36 -12.55 -12.01
CA ALA A 135 -0.70 -12.88 -10.63
C ALA A 135 0.29 -13.91 -10.04
N GLY A 136 0.74 -14.90 -10.84
CA GLY A 136 1.79 -15.84 -10.46
C GLY A 136 3.12 -15.15 -10.18
N GLN A 137 3.59 -14.30 -11.08
CA GLN A 137 4.82 -13.52 -10.91
C GLN A 137 4.75 -12.62 -9.67
N LEU A 138 3.60 -12.00 -9.43
CA LEU A 138 3.41 -11.14 -8.26
C LEU A 138 3.51 -11.93 -6.96
N ARG A 139 2.89 -13.12 -6.87
CA ARG A 139 3.00 -13.99 -5.69
C ARG A 139 4.44 -14.42 -5.41
N GLU A 140 5.17 -14.85 -6.42
CA GLU A 140 6.58 -15.24 -6.27
C GLU A 140 7.44 -14.07 -5.78
N LEU A 141 7.25 -12.87 -6.35
CA LEU A 141 7.96 -11.68 -5.95
C LEU A 141 7.63 -11.26 -4.50
N GLU A 142 6.36 -11.33 -4.11
CA GLU A 142 5.94 -11.01 -2.73
C GLU A 142 6.54 -11.98 -1.71
N VAL A 143 6.63 -13.26 -2.02
CA VAL A 143 7.30 -14.25 -1.14
C VAL A 143 8.78 -13.90 -0.95
N ARG A 144 9.49 -13.52 -2.03
CA ARG A 144 10.91 -13.12 -1.96
C ARG A 144 11.09 -11.85 -1.12
N ILE A 145 10.25 -10.84 -1.34
CA ILE A 145 10.26 -9.60 -0.55
C ILE A 145 10.00 -9.89 0.93
N GLN A 146 9.01 -10.70 1.27
CA GLN A 146 8.69 -11.04 2.65
C GLN A 146 9.82 -11.81 3.33
N ARG A 147 10.42 -12.79 2.64
CA ARG A 147 11.59 -13.49 3.15
C ARG A 147 12.72 -12.52 3.47
N THR A 148 13.06 -11.64 2.53
CA THR A 148 14.10 -10.62 2.73
C THR A 148 13.81 -9.71 3.92
N ASN A 149 12.55 -9.27 4.11
CA ASN A 149 12.15 -8.43 5.24
C ASN A 149 12.42 -9.12 6.60
N TRP A 150 12.25 -10.44 6.69
CA TRP A 150 12.46 -11.19 7.94
C TRP A 150 13.90 -11.65 8.14
N GLU A 151 14.70 -11.73 7.09
CA GLU A 151 16.11 -12.10 7.16
C GLU A 151 17.03 -10.89 7.36
N ALA A 152 16.72 -9.75 6.73
CA ALA A 152 17.55 -8.55 6.78
C ALA A 152 17.50 -7.85 8.14
N ASP A 153 18.68 -7.41 8.60
CA ASP A 153 18.80 -6.53 9.76
C ASP A 153 18.56 -5.07 9.34
N LEU A 154 17.84 -4.34 10.19
CA LEU A 154 17.59 -2.92 9.99
C LEU A 154 18.90 -2.13 10.16
N LEU A 155 19.28 -1.35 9.17
CA LEU A 155 20.43 -0.45 9.21
C LEU A 155 20.13 0.82 10.03
N ASP A 156 21.18 1.40 10.60
CA ASP A 156 21.10 2.68 11.33
C ASP A 156 21.03 3.90 10.38
#